data_a020dce604479ae16c97b3b6ad3190ea
#
_entry.id   a020dce604479ae16c97b3b6ad3190ea
#
_cell.length_a   1.000
_cell.length_b   1.000
_cell.length_c   1.000
_cell.angle_alpha   90.00
_cell.angle_beta   90.00
_cell.angle_gamma   90.00
#
_symmetry.space_group_name_H-M   'P 1'
#
loop_
_entity.id
_entity.type
_entity.pdbx_description
1 polymer ?
#
loop_
_entity_poly.entity_id
_entity_poly.type
_entity_poly.pdbx_seq_one_letter_code
_entity_poly.pdbx_strand_id
1 'polypeptide(L)'
;MARYTGPKTKIARKFGEAIFGDDKSFEKKNYPPGQHGNNRRRGKKSEYAVQLMEKQKAKYTYGILERQFRNLFAEAKRKEGVTGEVLLQLCEARLDNVVYRMGIAPSRRGARQLVSHRHITVNGNVVNIPSYSLKPGDVVGVREKSKSVQSIQDSLSANSSVYEWITWNSEKKEGTFVTTPERIQIPENIKEQLIVELYSK
;
A
#
# COMPACT_ATOMS: atom_id res chain seq x y z
N MET A 1 -8.48 -8.56 -11.62
CA MET A 1 -7.87 -9.02 -10.35
C MET A 1 -8.77 -8.66 -9.18
N ALA A 2 -9.06 -9.60 -8.28
CA ALA A 2 -9.93 -9.37 -7.13
C ALA A 2 -9.34 -8.32 -6.17
N ARG A 3 -10.19 -7.46 -5.61
CA ARG A 3 -9.84 -6.37 -4.68
C ARG A 3 -11.01 -6.10 -3.73
N TYR A 4 -10.72 -5.40 -2.63
CA TYR A 4 -11.78 -4.85 -1.79
C TYR A 4 -12.45 -3.66 -2.49
N THR A 5 -13.75 -3.73 -2.73
CA THR A 5 -14.56 -2.69 -3.41
C THR A 5 -15.51 -1.96 -2.46
N GLY A 6 -15.58 -2.38 -1.21
CA GLY A 6 -16.46 -1.79 -0.21
C GLY A 6 -16.04 -0.38 0.27
N PRO A 7 -16.82 0.25 1.15
CA PRO A 7 -16.64 1.62 1.62
C PRO A 7 -15.34 1.77 2.42
N LYS A 8 -14.50 2.75 2.02
CA LYS A 8 -13.20 3.05 2.64
C LYS A 8 -13.35 3.57 4.07
N THR A 9 -14.22 4.56 4.27
CA THR A 9 -14.45 5.19 5.58
C THR A 9 -14.88 4.20 6.64
N LYS A 10 -15.68 3.17 6.28
CA LYS A 10 -16.08 2.10 7.21
C LYS A 10 -14.86 1.35 7.75
N ILE A 11 -13.88 1.10 6.89
CA ILE A 11 -12.63 0.39 7.25
C ILE A 11 -11.74 1.33 8.08
N ALA A 12 -11.52 2.57 7.65
CA ALA A 12 -10.76 3.57 8.41
C ALA A 12 -11.32 3.73 9.83
N ARG A 13 -12.64 3.89 9.97
CA ARG A 13 -13.34 3.97 11.27
C ARG A 13 -13.17 2.72 12.13
N LYS A 14 -13.05 1.53 11.54
CA LYS A 14 -12.81 0.28 12.28
C LYS A 14 -11.43 0.29 12.95
N PHE A 15 -10.43 0.84 12.27
CA PHE A 15 -9.06 0.92 12.79
C PHE A 15 -8.81 2.19 13.62
N GLY A 16 -9.64 3.23 13.45
CA GLY A 16 -9.45 4.54 14.07
C GLY A 16 -8.35 5.37 13.43
N GLU A 17 -7.96 5.03 12.20
CA GLU A 17 -6.88 5.68 11.45
C GLU A 17 -7.29 5.87 9.98
N ALA A 18 -6.87 6.98 9.37
CA ALA A 18 -7.15 7.31 7.97
C ALA A 18 -6.20 6.55 7.01
N ILE A 19 -6.24 5.22 7.02
CA ILE A 19 -5.32 4.34 6.27
C ILE A 19 -5.39 4.47 4.73
N PHE A 20 -6.37 5.18 4.20
CA PHE A 20 -6.55 5.39 2.76
C PHE A 20 -6.22 6.81 2.29
N GLY A 21 -5.61 7.63 3.15
CA GLY A 21 -5.41 9.07 2.98
C GLY A 21 -6.55 9.88 3.58
N ASP A 22 -6.53 11.19 3.35
CA ASP A 22 -7.48 12.14 3.93
C ASP A 22 -8.93 11.79 3.59
N ASP A 23 -9.78 11.78 4.60
CA ASP A 23 -11.20 11.46 4.49
C ASP A 23 -12.03 12.34 5.42
N LYS A 24 -12.66 13.36 4.86
CA LYS A 24 -13.55 14.31 5.59
C LYS A 24 -14.68 13.59 6.33
N SER A 25 -15.14 12.44 5.84
CA SER A 25 -16.18 11.65 6.50
C SER A 25 -15.65 10.90 7.71
N PHE A 26 -14.37 10.50 7.68
CA PHE A 26 -13.68 9.90 8.83
C PHE A 26 -13.45 10.94 9.92
N GLU A 27 -13.01 12.14 9.57
CA GLU A 27 -12.79 13.25 10.53
C GLU A 27 -14.06 13.59 11.30
N LYS A 28 -15.20 13.68 10.58
CA LYS A 28 -16.51 13.94 11.20
C LYS A 28 -17.01 12.80 12.10
N LYS A 29 -16.67 11.53 11.77
CA LYS A 29 -17.17 10.33 12.45
C LYS A 29 -16.04 9.35 12.72
N ASN A 30 -15.13 9.67 13.63
CA ASN A 30 -13.94 8.87 13.97
C ASN A 30 -14.21 7.67 14.90
N TYR A 31 -15.46 7.39 15.22
CA TYR A 31 -15.86 6.23 16.05
C TYR A 31 -16.12 4.98 15.18
N PRO A 32 -16.02 3.76 15.74
CA PRO A 32 -16.26 2.52 15.00
C PRO A 32 -17.61 2.50 14.27
N PRO A 33 -17.70 1.85 13.12
CA PRO A 33 -18.93 1.79 12.35
C PRO A 33 -19.96 0.85 13.01
N GLY A 34 -21.24 1.04 12.66
CA GLY A 34 -22.35 0.21 13.09
C GLY A 34 -23.17 0.85 14.21
N GLN A 35 -24.28 0.19 14.55
CA GLN A 35 -25.27 0.65 15.53
C GLN A 35 -24.68 0.90 16.92
N HIS A 36 -23.72 0.05 17.33
CA HIS A 36 -23.05 0.14 18.62
C HIS A 36 -21.70 0.87 18.58
N GLY A 37 -21.35 1.48 17.46
CA GLY A 37 -20.05 2.15 17.27
C GLY A 37 -19.77 3.27 18.26
N ASN A 38 -20.80 3.97 18.69
CA ASN A 38 -20.71 5.08 19.66
C ASN A 38 -20.87 4.62 21.12
N ASN A 39 -21.01 3.33 21.39
CA ASN A 39 -21.15 2.82 22.74
C ASN A 39 -19.81 2.95 23.51
N ARG A 40 -19.82 3.65 24.65
CA ARG A 40 -18.64 3.93 25.48
C ARG A 40 -18.08 2.68 26.18
N ARG A 41 -18.91 1.65 26.42
CA ARG A 41 -18.48 0.39 27.05
C ARG A 41 -17.81 -0.52 26.03
N ARG A 42 -16.51 -0.31 25.81
CA ARG A 42 -15.69 -1.22 25.02
C ARG A 42 -14.97 -2.19 25.95
N GLY A 43 -15.27 -3.47 25.87
CA GLY A 43 -14.51 -4.51 26.54
C GLY A 43 -13.03 -4.49 26.13
N LYS A 44 -12.15 -4.98 27.02
CA LYS A 44 -10.73 -5.17 26.72
C LYS A 44 -10.59 -6.10 25.51
N LYS A 45 -9.84 -5.69 24.50
CA LYS A 45 -9.57 -6.54 23.34
C LYS A 45 -8.67 -7.70 23.75
N SER A 46 -8.98 -8.91 23.30
CA SER A 46 -8.06 -10.04 23.46
C SER A 46 -6.79 -9.82 22.64
N GLU A 47 -5.71 -10.45 23.02
CA GLU A 47 -4.43 -10.42 22.29
C GLU A 47 -4.61 -10.82 20.83
N TYR A 48 -5.32 -11.92 20.58
CA TYR A 48 -5.68 -12.35 19.22
C TYR A 48 -6.41 -11.26 18.42
N ALA A 49 -7.35 -10.56 19.04
CA ALA A 49 -8.08 -9.49 18.37
C ALA A 49 -7.16 -8.31 17.98
N VAL A 50 -6.16 -7.99 18.83
CA VAL A 50 -5.17 -6.95 18.53
C VAL A 50 -4.28 -7.36 17.37
N GLN A 51 -3.72 -8.56 17.40
CA GLN A 51 -2.90 -9.13 16.32
C GLN A 51 -3.66 -9.21 15.00
N LEU A 52 -4.92 -9.68 15.05
CA LEU A 52 -5.78 -9.74 13.86
C LEU A 52 -6.08 -8.35 13.29
N MET A 53 -6.33 -7.35 14.15
CA MET A 53 -6.57 -5.98 13.70
C MET A 53 -5.35 -5.43 12.96
N GLU A 54 -4.16 -5.63 13.47
CA GLU A 54 -2.93 -5.13 12.86
C GLU A 54 -2.66 -5.78 11.50
N LYS A 55 -2.84 -7.09 11.39
CA LYS A 55 -2.79 -7.80 10.11
C LYS A 55 -3.80 -7.25 9.12
N GLN A 56 -5.05 -7.05 9.53
CA GLN A 56 -6.09 -6.52 8.66
C GLN A 56 -5.79 -5.06 8.24
N LYS A 57 -5.24 -4.25 9.16
CA LYS A 57 -4.80 -2.88 8.87
C LYS A 57 -3.77 -2.89 7.74
N ALA A 58 -2.67 -3.63 7.88
CA ALA A 58 -1.64 -3.77 6.85
C ALA A 58 -2.23 -4.21 5.51
N LYS A 59 -3.06 -5.24 5.52
CA LYS A 59 -3.71 -5.78 4.32
C LYS A 59 -4.57 -4.74 3.60
N TYR A 60 -5.35 -3.94 4.32
CA TYR A 60 -6.20 -2.91 3.73
C TYR A 60 -5.40 -1.70 3.25
N THR A 61 -4.35 -1.30 3.97
CA THR A 61 -3.44 -0.21 3.58
C THR A 61 -2.83 -0.49 2.20
N TYR A 62 -2.26 -1.67 2.00
CA TYR A 62 -1.67 -2.08 0.72
C TYR A 62 -2.68 -2.61 -0.31
N GLY A 63 -3.95 -2.76 0.05
CA GLY A 63 -4.99 -3.28 -0.84
C GLY A 63 -4.78 -4.74 -1.26
N ILE A 64 -4.13 -5.54 -0.43
CA ILE A 64 -3.80 -6.96 -0.69
C ILE A 64 -4.88 -7.85 -0.09
N LEU A 65 -5.26 -8.94 -0.79
CA LEU A 65 -6.19 -9.95 -0.28
C LEU A 65 -5.47 -10.97 0.59
N GLU A 66 -6.22 -11.64 1.46
CA GLU A 66 -5.70 -12.56 2.49
C GLU A 66 -4.76 -13.63 1.92
N ARG A 67 -5.16 -14.30 0.83
CA ARG A 67 -4.34 -15.34 0.21
C ARG A 67 -2.99 -14.81 -0.26
N GLN A 68 -2.99 -13.65 -0.92
CA GLN A 68 -1.75 -13.02 -1.40
C GLN A 68 -0.88 -12.53 -0.23
N PHE A 69 -1.50 -11.98 0.81
CA PHE A 69 -0.78 -11.51 1.98
C PHE A 69 -0.11 -12.67 2.74
N ARG A 70 -0.82 -13.80 2.86
CA ARG A 70 -0.26 -15.04 3.43
C ARG A 70 0.91 -15.59 2.60
N ASN A 71 0.83 -15.52 1.27
CA ASN A 71 1.94 -15.93 0.40
C ASN A 71 3.16 -15.02 0.57
N LEU A 72 2.97 -13.69 0.67
CA LEU A 72 4.04 -12.74 0.96
C LEU A 72 4.68 -13.01 2.34
N PHE A 73 3.88 -13.34 3.34
CA PHE A 73 4.40 -13.73 4.66
C PHE A 73 5.24 -15.03 4.59
N ALA A 74 4.75 -16.04 3.86
CA ALA A 74 5.51 -17.27 3.65
C ALA A 74 6.83 -17.04 2.89
N GLU A 75 6.85 -16.09 1.95
CA GLU A 75 8.05 -15.65 1.27
C GLU A 75 8.99 -14.90 2.21
N ALA A 76 8.46 -13.97 3.02
CA ALA A 76 9.24 -13.22 4.00
C ALA A 76 9.94 -14.13 5.01
N LYS A 77 9.25 -15.21 5.45
CA LYS A 77 9.81 -16.19 6.39
C LYS A 77 11.01 -16.97 5.80
N ARG A 78 11.13 -17.07 4.47
CA ARG A 78 12.25 -17.77 3.80
C ARG A 78 13.45 -16.87 3.54
N LYS A 79 13.26 -15.56 3.54
CA LYS A 79 14.33 -14.59 3.31
C LYS A 79 15.08 -14.31 4.60
N GLU A 80 16.35 -13.96 4.46
CA GLU A 80 17.18 -13.52 5.58
C GLU A 80 16.68 -12.18 6.12
N GLY A 81 16.83 -11.98 7.44
CA GLY A 81 16.42 -10.76 8.13
C GLY A 81 15.19 -10.94 9.03
N VAL A 82 14.71 -9.82 9.57
CA VAL A 82 13.53 -9.79 10.44
C VAL A 82 12.26 -9.99 9.61
N THR A 83 11.57 -11.10 9.79
CA THR A 83 10.41 -11.50 8.97
C THR A 83 9.37 -10.39 8.81
N GLY A 84 9.11 -9.61 9.86
CA GLY A 84 8.15 -8.51 9.82
C GLY A 84 8.58 -7.37 8.91
N GLU A 85 9.85 -6.98 8.96
CA GLU A 85 10.43 -5.95 8.10
C GLU A 85 10.45 -6.40 6.64
N VAL A 86 10.93 -7.63 6.39
CA VAL A 86 10.94 -8.22 5.06
C VAL A 86 9.54 -8.30 4.45
N LEU A 87 8.51 -8.60 5.26
CA LEU A 87 7.12 -8.58 4.80
C LEU A 87 6.70 -7.19 4.31
N LEU A 88 7.04 -6.14 5.06
CA LEU A 88 6.73 -4.75 4.65
C LEU A 88 7.53 -4.35 3.41
N GLN A 89 8.80 -4.73 3.31
CA GLN A 89 9.64 -4.52 2.12
C GLN A 89 9.03 -5.17 0.89
N LEU A 90 8.55 -6.41 0.99
CA LEU A 90 7.85 -7.09 -0.10
C LEU A 90 6.54 -6.39 -0.48
N CYS A 91 5.82 -5.81 0.47
CA CYS A 91 4.63 -5.01 0.19
C CYS A 91 4.99 -3.69 -0.51
N GLU A 92 6.09 -3.04 -0.12
CA GLU A 92 6.58 -1.80 -0.73
C GLU A 92 7.14 -2.03 -2.14
N ALA A 93 7.81 -3.15 -2.40
CA ALA A 93 8.38 -3.51 -3.71
C ALA A 93 7.33 -3.87 -4.77
N ARG A 94 6.04 -3.88 -4.45
CA ARG A 94 4.97 -4.16 -5.42
C ARG A 94 4.78 -3.00 -6.39
N LEU A 95 4.59 -3.29 -7.66
CA LEU A 95 4.42 -2.29 -8.71
C LEU A 95 3.27 -1.31 -8.42
N ASP A 96 2.10 -1.81 -7.95
CA ASP A 96 0.97 -0.95 -7.60
C ASP A 96 1.30 0.04 -6.48
N ASN A 97 2.13 -0.36 -5.52
CA ASN A 97 2.56 0.50 -4.43
C ASN A 97 3.66 1.49 -4.87
N VAL A 98 4.65 1.04 -5.63
CA VAL A 98 5.72 1.93 -6.14
C VAL A 98 5.14 3.02 -7.05
N VAL A 99 4.19 2.70 -7.93
CA VAL A 99 3.47 3.68 -8.76
C VAL A 99 2.76 4.73 -7.89
N TYR A 100 2.18 4.32 -6.76
CA TYR A 100 1.61 5.26 -5.79
C TYR A 100 2.69 6.11 -5.10
N ARG A 101 3.80 5.51 -4.67
CA ARG A 101 4.91 6.22 -4.03
C ARG A 101 5.59 7.24 -4.95
N MET A 102 5.67 6.94 -6.24
CA MET A 102 6.15 7.86 -7.27
C MET A 102 5.17 9.03 -7.54
N GLY A 103 3.97 9.00 -6.96
CA GLY A 103 2.96 10.04 -7.16
C GLY A 103 2.25 10.00 -8.51
N ILE A 104 2.44 8.96 -9.31
CA ILE A 104 1.74 8.78 -10.60
C ILE A 104 0.21 8.67 -10.41
N ALA A 105 -0.21 8.23 -9.22
CA ALA A 105 -1.61 8.17 -8.84
C ALA A 105 -1.84 8.69 -7.41
N PRO A 106 -2.97 9.36 -7.12
CA PRO A 106 -3.25 9.96 -5.81
C PRO A 106 -3.61 8.91 -4.74
N SER A 107 -3.74 7.65 -5.11
CA SER A 107 -4.06 6.57 -4.17
C SER A 107 -3.57 5.21 -4.69
N ARG A 108 -3.30 4.27 -3.78
CA ARG A 108 -2.94 2.88 -4.16
C ARG A 108 -4.00 2.19 -5.03
N ARG A 109 -5.29 2.54 -4.88
CA ARG A 109 -6.35 2.03 -5.75
C ARG A 109 -6.24 2.60 -7.17
N GLY A 110 -5.95 3.90 -7.30
CA GLY A 110 -5.68 4.56 -8.57
C GLY A 110 -4.45 3.97 -9.25
N ALA A 111 -3.35 3.82 -8.52
CA ALA A 111 -2.13 3.19 -9.00
C ALA A 111 -2.39 1.78 -9.56
N ARG A 112 -3.12 0.97 -8.79
CA ARG A 112 -3.52 -0.37 -9.25
C ARG A 112 -4.35 -0.36 -10.51
N GLN A 113 -5.24 0.62 -10.67
CA GLN A 113 -6.03 0.79 -11.89
C GLN A 113 -5.14 1.16 -13.08
N LEU A 114 -4.22 2.11 -12.91
CA LEU A 114 -3.29 2.50 -13.98
C LEU A 114 -2.44 1.32 -14.45
N VAL A 115 -1.89 0.52 -13.53
CA VAL A 115 -1.15 -0.70 -13.88
C VAL A 115 -2.04 -1.68 -14.63
N SER A 116 -3.23 -2.01 -14.12
CA SER A 116 -4.14 -2.97 -14.77
C SER A 116 -4.59 -2.52 -16.16
N HIS A 117 -4.70 -1.21 -16.38
CA HIS A 117 -5.08 -0.61 -17.66
C HIS A 117 -3.89 -0.38 -18.61
N ARG A 118 -2.71 -0.91 -18.28
CA ARG A 118 -1.50 -0.88 -19.13
C ARG A 118 -0.96 0.53 -19.38
N HIS A 119 -1.07 1.43 -18.43
CA HIS A 119 -0.49 2.77 -18.48
C HIS A 119 0.96 2.82 -17.99
N ILE A 120 1.45 1.77 -17.37
CA ILE A 120 2.76 1.69 -16.69
C ILE A 120 3.69 0.74 -17.44
N THR A 121 4.95 1.12 -17.51
CA THR A 121 6.05 0.33 -18.04
C THR A 121 7.07 0.00 -16.94
N VAL A 122 7.73 -1.13 -17.06
CA VAL A 122 8.89 -1.52 -16.23
C VAL A 122 10.01 -1.88 -17.20
N ASN A 123 11.15 -1.21 -17.09
CA ASN A 123 12.30 -1.37 -17.98
C ASN A 123 11.89 -1.27 -19.48
N GLY A 124 11.04 -0.29 -19.80
CA GLY A 124 10.52 -0.06 -21.15
C GLY A 124 9.36 -0.97 -21.58
N ASN A 125 9.09 -2.07 -20.87
CA ASN A 125 8.04 -3.02 -21.22
C ASN A 125 6.73 -2.74 -20.47
N VAL A 126 5.58 -2.83 -21.16
CA VAL A 126 4.27 -2.61 -20.55
C VAL A 126 3.92 -3.77 -19.62
N VAL A 127 3.72 -3.47 -18.33
CA VAL A 127 3.33 -4.44 -17.31
C VAL A 127 1.93 -4.14 -16.80
N ASN A 128 1.03 -5.13 -16.83
CA ASN A 128 -0.36 -5.02 -16.36
C ASN A 128 -0.66 -5.82 -15.10
N ILE A 129 0.38 -6.25 -14.39
CA ILE A 129 0.29 -7.06 -13.17
C ILE A 129 0.60 -6.19 -11.95
N PRO A 130 -0.40 -5.71 -11.18
CA PRO A 130 -0.17 -4.85 -10.01
C PRO A 130 0.68 -5.49 -8.90
N SER A 131 0.69 -6.82 -8.82
CA SER A 131 1.50 -7.57 -7.87
C SER A 131 2.91 -7.90 -8.37
N TYR A 132 3.33 -7.33 -9.50
CA TYR A 132 4.69 -7.47 -9.99
C TYR A 132 5.67 -6.97 -8.92
N SER A 133 6.65 -7.78 -8.56
CA SER A 133 7.66 -7.44 -7.57
C SER A 133 8.86 -6.80 -8.26
N LEU A 134 9.10 -5.54 -7.95
CA LEU A 134 10.25 -4.79 -8.47
C LEU A 134 11.52 -5.18 -7.72
N LYS A 135 12.62 -5.11 -8.45
CA LYS A 135 13.97 -5.29 -7.91
C LYS A 135 14.69 -3.95 -7.86
N PRO A 136 15.67 -3.79 -6.96
CA PRO A 136 16.55 -2.63 -7.00
C PRO A 136 17.17 -2.44 -8.39
N GLY A 137 17.11 -1.23 -8.91
CA GLY A 137 17.54 -0.87 -10.26
C GLY A 137 16.45 -0.88 -11.34
N ASP A 138 15.25 -1.41 -11.05
CA ASP A 138 14.15 -1.39 -12.02
C ASP A 138 13.65 0.05 -12.26
N VAL A 139 13.46 0.39 -13.53
CA VAL A 139 12.92 1.68 -13.97
C VAL A 139 11.43 1.54 -14.25
N VAL A 140 10.63 2.32 -13.53
CA VAL A 140 9.16 2.37 -13.69
C VAL A 140 8.77 3.67 -14.38
N GLY A 141 8.07 3.60 -15.48
CA GLY A 141 7.69 4.78 -16.27
C GLY A 141 6.22 4.78 -16.66
N VAL A 142 5.77 5.95 -17.11
CA VAL A 142 4.46 6.11 -17.74
C VAL A 142 4.59 5.82 -19.23
N ARG A 143 3.75 4.92 -19.75
CA ARG A 143 3.71 4.59 -21.18
C ARG A 143 3.51 5.86 -22.03
N GLU A 144 4.22 5.99 -23.16
CA GLU A 144 4.17 7.18 -24.03
C GLU A 144 2.74 7.64 -24.35
N LYS A 145 1.88 6.73 -24.81
CA LYS A 145 0.47 7.01 -25.12
C LYS A 145 -0.35 7.49 -23.92
N SER A 146 0.16 7.34 -22.71
CA SER A 146 -0.52 7.67 -21.45
C SER A 146 0.04 8.92 -20.78
N LYS A 147 1.12 9.50 -21.29
CA LYS A 147 1.75 10.71 -20.73
C LYS A 147 0.84 11.95 -20.83
N SER A 148 -0.13 11.94 -21.77
CA SER A 148 -1.13 13.01 -21.95
C SER A 148 -2.37 12.87 -21.06
N VAL A 149 -2.50 11.78 -20.30
CA VAL A 149 -3.68 11.55 -19.43
C VAL A 149 -3.71 12.57 -18.31
N GLN A 150 -4.75 13.40 -18.26
CA GLN A 150 -4.89 14.51 -17.31
C GLN A 150 -4.76 14.07 -15.85
N SER A 151 -5.42 12.97 -15.46
CA SER A 151 -5.36 12.47 -14.09
C SER A 151 -3.96 12.08 -13.62
N ILE A 152 -3.08 11.68 -14.54
CA ILE A 152 -1.67 11.38 -14.22
C ILE A 152 -0.90 12.69 -14.04
N GLN A 153 -1.13 13.67 -14.92
CA GLN A 153 -0.48 14.98 -14.84
C GLN A 153 -0.86 15.71 -13.54
N ASP A 154 -2.15 15.73 -13.21
CA ASP A 154 -2.66 16.35 -11.99
C ASP A 154 -2.07 15.68 -10.74
N SER A 155 -1.96 14.33 -10.74
CA SER A 155 -1.36 13.60 -9.64
C SER A 155 0.12 13.91 -9.45
N LEU A 156 0.89 13.96 -10.55
CA LEU A 156 2.31 14.28 -10.52
C LEU A 156 2.58 15.71 -10.08
N SER A 157 1.75 16.67 -10.51
CA SER A 157 1.88 18.08 -10.09
C SER A 157 1.52 18.31 -8.62
N ALA A 158 0.57 17.52 -8.09
CA ALA A 158 0.16 17.60 -6.68
C ALA A 158 1.10 16.84 -5.74
N ASN A 159 1.97 15.95 -6.25
CA ASN A 159 2.85 15.13 -5.42
C ASN A 159 4.11 15.88 -5.04
N SER A 160 4.30 16.10 -3.74
CA SER A 160 5.52 16.63 -3.15
C SER A 160 6.33 15.59 -2.35
N SER A 161 5.86 14.34 -2.30
CA SER A 161 6.49 13.30 -1.48
C SER A 161 7.77 12.80 -2.14
N VAL A 162 8.88 12.89 -1.42
CA VAL A 162 10.17 12.35 -1.83
C VAL A 162 10.51 11.18 -0.91
N TYR A 163 10.92 10.07 -1.49
CA TYR A 163 11.35 8.87 -0.77
C TYR A 163 12.78 8.52 -1.17
N GLU A 164 13.65 8.23 -0.22
CA GLU A 164 15.06 7.95 -0.45
C GLU A 164 15.33 6.72 -1.34
N TRP A 165 14.43 5.75 -1.31
CA TRP A 165 14.53 4.50 -2.09
C TRP A 165 13.93 4.58 -3.50
N ILE A 166 13.44 5.78 -3.89
CA ILE A 166 12.84 6.03 -5.21
C ILE A 166 13.39 7.34 -5.77
N THR A 167 13.89 7.31 -6.99
CA THR A 167 14.19 8.51 -7.75
C THR A 167 13.10 8.77 -8.77
N TRP A 168 12.83 10.05 -9.08
CA TRP A 168 11.85 10.45 -10.07
C TRP A 168 12.40 11.48 -11.02
N ASN A 169 12.24 11.25 -12.32
CA ASN A 169 12.55 12.18 -13.39
C ASN A 169 11.25 12.69 -14.03
N SER A 170 10.94 13.97 -13.80
CA SER A 170 9.69 14.58 -14.25
C SER A 170 9.65 14.76 -15.78
N GLU A 171 10.80 14.99 -16.44
CA GLU A 171 10.86 15.19 -17.89
C GLU A 171 10.51 13.90 -18.62
N LYS A 172 11.13 12.79 -18.24
CA LYS A 172 10.90 11.48 -18.84
C LYS A 172 9.61 10.82 -18.34
N LYS A 173 9.06 11.29 -17.20
CA LYS A 173 7.98 10.63 -16.43
C LYS A 173 8.31 9.19 -16.09
N GLU A 174 9.52 8.99 -15.59
CA GLU A 174 10.10 7.72 -15.17
C GLU A 174 10.77 7.86 -13.81
N GLY A 175 10.76 6.80 -13.04
CA GLY A 175 11.45 6.74 -11.76
C GLY A 175 12.15 5.41 -11.59
N THR A 176 13.21 5.38 -10.79
CA THR A 176 13.96 4.16 -10.51
C THR A 176 13.69 3.73 -9.07
N PHE A 177 13.41 2.45 -8.88
CA PHE A 177 13.39 1.80 -7.57
C PHE A 177 14.83 1.49 -7.17
N VAL A 178 15.46 2.36 -6.37
CA VAL A 178 16.90 2.33 -6.08
C VAL A 178 17.26 1.18 -5.16
N THR A 179 16.58 1.10 -4.02
CA THR A 179 16.85 0.10 -2.96
C THR A 179 15.54 -0.38 -2.33
N THR A 180 15.59 -1.48 -1.61
CA THR A 180 14.48 -1.87 -0.72
C THR A 180 14.48 -0.94 0.50
N PRO A 181 13.34 -0.35 0.88
CA PRO A 181 13.27 0.56 2.01
C PRO A 181 13.56 -0.14 3.33
N GLU A 182 14.24 0.54 4.22
CA GLU A 182 14.35 0.14 5.62
C GLU A 182 13.04 0.40 6.36
N ARG A 183 12.84 -0.27 7.51
CA ARG A 183 11.61 -0.11 8.29
C ARG A 183 11.32 1.34 8.68
N ILE A 184 12.35 2.11 9.02
CA ILE A 184 12.22 3.51 9.44
C ILE A 184 11.73 4.41 8.30
N GLN A 185 12.10 4.09 7.06
CA GLN A 185 11.72 4.85 5.88
C GLN A 185 10.26 4.62 5.47
N ILE A 186 9.64 3.51 5.90
CA ILE A 186 8.24 3.17 5.58
C ILE A 186 7.31 3.99 6.47
N PRO A 187 6.51 4.93 5.92
CA PRO A 187 5.71 5.84 6.73
C PRO A 187 4.46 5.22 7.36
N GLU A 188 4.08 4.00 6.97
CA GLU A 188 2.92 3.33 7.51
C GLU A 188 3.11 2.90 8.97
N ASN A 189 2.18 3.34 9.84
CA ASN A 189 2.12 2.93 11.23
C ASN A 189 1.56 1.52 11.37
N ILE A 190 2.38 0.51 11.09
CA ILE A 190 2.04 -0.93 11.18
C ILE A 190 2.99 -1.58 12.17
N LYS A 191 2.42 -2.33 13.13
CA LYS A 191 3.19 -3.13 14.09
C LYS A 191 3.38 -4.54 13.52
N GLU A 192 4.44 -4.72 12.74
CA GLU A 192 4.74 -5.95 12.02
C GLU A 192 4.93 -7.15 12.93
N GLN A 193 5.47 -6.96 14.13
CA GLN A 193 5.67 -8.02 15.11
C GLN A 193 4.37 -8.72 15.48
N LEU A 194 3.27 -7.97 15.67
CA LEU A 194 1.96 -8.54 15.96
C LEU A 194 1.43 -9.41 14.81
N ILE A 195 1.82 -9.09 13.58
CA ILE A 195 1.47 -9.89 12.40
C ILE A 195 2.25 -11.20 12.38
N VAL A 196 3.54 -11.13 12.72
CA VAL A 196 4.41 -12.32 12.82
C VAL A 196 3.89 -13.27 13.92
N GLU A 197 3.57 -12.75 15.09
CA GLU A 197 2.99 -13.53 16.20
C GLU A 197 1.68 -14.21 15.80
N LEU A 198 0.79 -13.51 15.08
CA LEU A 198 -0.47 -14.08 14.63
C LEU A 198 -0.30 -15.26 13.69
N TYR A 199 0.67 -15.20 12.78
CA TYR A 199 0.93 -16.27 11.80
C TYR A 199 1.84 -17.39 12.34
N SER A 200 2.44 -17.20 13.50
CA SER A 200 3.30 -18.18 14.15
C SER A 200 2.53 -19.13 15.10
N LYS A 201 1.24 -18.83 15.32
CA LYS A 201 0.32 -19.66 16.14
C LYS A 201 -0.24 -20.84 15.37
#